data_4d5a1c6990d74cf4966791f46c9dfa4b
#
_entry.id   4d5a1c6990d74cf4966791f46c9dfa4b
#
_cell.length_a   1.000
_cell.length_b   1.000
_cell.length_c   1.000
_cell.angle_alpha   90.00
_cell.angle_beta   90.00
_cell.angle_gamma   90.00
#
_symmetry.space_group_name_H-M   'P 1'
#
loop_
_entity.id
_entity.type
_entity.pdbx_description
1 polymer ?
#
loop_
_entity_poly.entity_id
_entity_poly.type
_entity_poly.pdbx_seq_one_letter_code
_entity_poly.pdbx_strand_id
1 'polypeptide(L)'
;MTRCNPLFPYVYRLGMPIFDRLFYRRYRRQAMGNATGRLLMVGLGPGTDLMFLPPAVTSVAAVEPEPAMRRMASALARRRGIAVDIVDGIGESIPFPDNSFDSVHVGLVLCSVDDVAATLAEIRRVLAPGGRLVVLEHVRGDGAMGRFQDLIAKPWSWLASGCEPNRRTVDAIAAAGFDTGRLHSIRRTLVPPPCTPHLQGFATVVKAGA
;
A
#
# COMPACT_ATOMS: atom_id res chain seq x y z
N MET A 1 -0.81 16.94 7.63
CA MET A 1 -1.27 17.62 6.38
C MET A 1 -0.43 17.10 5.24
N THR A 2 -0.96 16.19 4.48
CA THR A 2 -0.32 15.53 3.35
C THR A 2 0.19 16.59 2.36
N ARG A 3 1.49 16.59 2.10
CA ARG A 3 2.15 17.48 1.14
C ARG A 3 1.81 17.07 -0.30
N CYS A 4 0.52 17.12 -0.66
CA CYS A 4 0.10 16.79 -2.01
C CYS A 4 0.59 17.88 -2.97
N ASN A 5 1.53 17.52 -3.83
CA ASN A 5 1.83 18.31 -5.00
C ASN A 5 0.55 18.39 -5.86
N PRO A 6 -0.05 19.55 -6.10
CA PRO A 6 -1.32 19.67 -6.82
C PRO A 6 -1.25 19.16 -8.27
N LEU A 7 -0.06 19.06 -8.83
CA LEU A 7 0.19 18.49 -10.16
C LEU A 7 0.28 16.96 -10.15
N PHE A 8 0.50 16.34 -8.98
CA PHE A 8 0.70 14.90 -8.87
C PHE A 8 -0.46 14.07 -9.43
N PRO A 9 -1.75 14.36 -9.13
CA PRO A 9 -2.87 13.62 -9.72
C PRO A 9 -2.91 13.66 -11.25
N TYR A 10 -2.48 14.77 -11.86
CA TYR A 10 -2.45 14.90 -13.32
C TYR A 10 -1.28 14.13 -13.95
N VAL A 11 -0.09 14.24 -13.36
CA VAL A 11 1.09 13.46 -13.79
C VAL A 11 0.84 11.98 -13.60
N TYR A 12 0.24 11.61 -12.46
CA TYR A 12 -0.15 10.23 -12.17
C TYR A 12 -1.13 9.69 -13.22
N ARG A 13 -2.15 10.47 -13.56
CA ARG A 13 -3.17 10.08 -14.55
C ARG A 13 -2.60 9.81 -15.95
N LEU A 14 -1.59 10.57 -16.38
CA LEU A 14 -1.03 10.49 -17.73
C LEU A 14 0.08 9.45 -17.87
N GLY A 15 0.99 9.39 -16.90
CA GLY A 15 2.21 8.56 -16.99
C GLY A 15 2.12 7.23 -16.26
N MET A 16 1.50 7.22 -15.08
CA MET A 16 1.50 6.05 -14.22
C MET A 16 0.76 4.83 -14.76
N PRO A 17 -0.35 4.93 -15.52
CA PRO A 17 -1.00 3.73 -16.06
C PRO A 17 -0.10 2.91 -16.99
N ILE A 18 0.73 3.59 -17.81
CA ILE A 18 1.69 2.93 -18.69
C ILE A 18 2.83 2.33 -17.87
N PHE A 19 3.39 3.12 -16.94
CA PHE A 19 4.46 2.69 -16.07
C PHE A 19 4.02 1.50 -15.20
N ASP A 20 2.83 1.57 -14.62
CA ASP A 20 2.25 0.50 -13.80
C ASP A 20 2.05 -0.78 -14.61
N ARG A 21 1.52 -0.68 -15.82
CA ARG A 21 1.31 -1.82 -16.71
C ARG A 21 2.62 -2.51 -17.08
N LEU A 22 3.70 -1.76 -17.31
CA LEU A 22 5.01 -2.28 -17.73
C LEU A 22 5.80 -2.87 -16.55
N PHE A 23 5.75 -2.22 -15.39
CA PHE A 23 6.67 -2.53 -14.30
C PHE A 23 6.00 -3.15 -13.07
N TYR A 24 4.75 -2.78 -12.73
CA TYR A 24 4.11 -3.21 -11.48
C TYR A 24 3.07 -4.30 -11.63
N ARG A 25 2.50 -4.51 -12.80
CA ARG A 25 1.38 -5.46 -13.01
C ARG A 25 1.60 -6.83 -12.41
N ARG A 26 2.82 -7.39 -12.57
CA ARG A 26 3.18 -8.70 -12.02
C ARG A 26 3.19 -8.68 -10.49
N TYR A 27 3.82 -7.66 -9.93
CA TYR A 27 3.97 -7.53 -8.47
C TYR A 27 2.62 -7.29 -7.79
N ARG A 28 1.77 -6.42 -8.36
CA ARG A 28 0.41 -6.20 -7.85
C ARG A 28 -0.41 -7.48 -7.85
N ARG A 29 -0.39 -8.24 -8.94
CA ARG A 29 -1.10 -9.53 -9.02
C ARG A 29 -0.60 -10.52 -7.97
N GLN A 30 0.71 -10.62 -7.77
CA GLN A 30 1.31 -11.51 -6.79
C GLN A 30 0.98 -11.09 -5.36
N ALA A 31 1.04 -9.79 -5.03
CA ALA A 31 0.66 -9.30 -3.73
C ALA A 31 -0.83 -9.57 -3.45
N MET A 32 -1.71 -9.12 -4.34
CA MET A 32 -3.16 -9.30 -4.21
C MET A 32 -3.58 -10.76 -4.12
N GLY A 33 -2.84 -11.69 -4.72
CA GLY A 33 -3.07 -13.13 -4.60
C GLY A 33 -3.05 -13.67 -3.15
N ASN A 34 -2.54 -12.90 -2.20
CA ASN A 34 -2.55 -13.23 -0.78
C ASN A 34 -3.80 -12.71 -0.03
N ALA A 35 -4.64 -11.89 -0.67
CA ALA A 35 -5.85 -11.35 -0.05
C ALA A 35 -6.98 -12.38 -0.01
N THR A 36 -7.76 -12.39 1.08
CA THR A 36 -8.90 -13.29 1.27
C THR A 36 -10.00 -12.61 2.07
N GLY A 37 -11.23 -13.09 1.96
CA GLY A 37 -12.37 -12.67 2.77
C GLY A 37 -12.75 -11.19 2.56
N ARG A 38 -13.11 -10.51 3.63
CA ARG A 38 -13.40 -9.07 3.63
C ARG A 38 -12.08 -8.29 3.53
N LEU A 39 -11.88 -7.60 2.41
CA LEU A 39 -10.65 -6.87 2.11
C LEU A 39 -10.83 -5.37 2.35
N LEU A 40 -9.94 -4.77 3.14
CA LEU A 40 -9.73 -3.32 3.16
C LEU A 40 -8.49 -2.95 2.34
N MET A 41 -8.61 -1.94 1.49
CA MET A 41 -7.50 -1.33 0.78
C MET A 41 -7.21 0.04 1.40
N VAL A 42 -6.03 0.21 2.00
CA VAL A 42 -5.59 1.49 2.56
C VAL A 42 -4.80 2.24 1.49
N GLY A 43 -5.18 3.50 1.22
CA GLY A 43 -4.59 4.30 0.15
C GLY A 43 -4.87 3.70 -1.23
N LEU A 44 -6.15 3.59 -1.59
CA LEU A 44 -6.60 2.96 -2.83
C LEU A 44 -5.98 3.57 -4.09
N GLY A 45 -5.63 4.87 -4.06
CA GLY A 45 -5.18 5.61 -5.22
C GLY A 45 -6.24 5.58 -6.34
N PRO A 46 -5.83 5.44 -7.62
CA PRO A 46 -6.77 5.37 -8.75
C PRO A 46 -7.46 4.01 -8.89
N GLY A 47 -7.26 3.09 -7.94
CA GLY A 47 -7.90 1.77 -7.91
C GLY A 47 -7.20 0.68 -8.73
N THR A 48 -5.94 0.86 -9.11
CA THR A 48 -5.24 -0.10 -9.99
C THR A 48 -5.25 -1.52 -9.43
N ASP A 49 -5.11 -1.70 -8.12
CA ASP A 49 -5.09 -3.02 -7.46
C ASP A 49 -6.43 -3.74 -7.50
N LEU A 50 -7.56 -3.02 -7.66
CA LEU A 50 -8.88 -3.63 -7.88
C LEU A 50 -8.92 -4.58 -9.09
N MET A 51 -8.05 -4.39 -10.06
CA MET A 51 -7.97 -5.24 -11.25
C MET A 51 -7.37 -6.64 -10.98
N PHE A 52 -6.86 -6.86 -9.78
CA PHE A 52 -6.15 -8.10 -9.40
C PHE A 52 -6.80 -8.81 -8.22
N LEU A 53 -8.05 -8.48 -7.89
CA LEU A 53 -8.81 -9.13 -6.82
C LEU A 53 -8.88 -10.64 -7.06
N PRO A 54 -8.43 -11.47 -6.11
CA PRO A 54 -8.55 -12.92 -6.23
C PRO A 54 -9.98 -13.37 -5.89
N PRO A 55 -10.41 -14.56 -6.39
CA PRO A 55 -11.74 -15.12 -6.07
C PRO A 55 -11.99 -15.37 -4.58
N ALA A 56 -10.93 -15.45 -3.77
CA ALA A 56 -11.02 -15.64 -2.32
C ALA A 56 -11.46 -14.37 -1.56
N VAL A 57 -11.51 -13.20 -2.22
CA VAL A 57 -12.04 -11.95 -1.65
C VAL A 57 -13.55 -11.94 -1.82
N THR A 58 -14.28 -11.72 -0.72
CA THR A 58 -15.75 -11.74 -0.68
C THR A 58 -16.40 -10.36 -0.71
N SER A 59 -15.70 -9.35 -0.18
CA SER A 59 -16.11 -7.95 -0.23
C SER A 59 -14.90 -7.04 -0.17
N VAL A 60 -15.06 -5.80 -0.68
CA VAL A 60 -13.97 -4.82 -0.76
C VAL A 60 -14.46 -3.49 -0.19
N ALA A 61 -13.69 -2.95 0.75
CA ALA A 61 -13.77 -1.56 1.18
C ALA A 61 -12.41 -0.88 0.96
N ALA A 62 -12.40 0.43 0.91
CA ALA A 62 -11.17 1.20 0.72
C ALA A 62 -11.23 2.55 1.43
N VAL A 63 -10.07 3.01 1.91
CA VAL A 63 -9.87 4.39 2.37
C VAL A 63 -8.91 5.10 1.43
N GLU A 64 -9.25 6.34 1.06
CA GLU A 64 -8.42 7.17 0.17
C GLU A 64 -8.69 8.66 0.48
N PRO A 65 -7.70 9.43 0.93
CA PRO A 65 -7.91 10.83 1.31
C PRO A 65 -8.09 11.77 0.10
N GLU A 66 -7.48 11.45 -1.06
CA GLU A 66 -7.46 12.35 -2.19
C GLU A 66 -8.76 12.23 -3.04
N PRO A 67 -9.60 13.28 -3.11
CA PRO A 67 -10.88 13.21 -3.83
C PRO A 67 -10.74 12.88 -5.32
N ALA A 68 -9.66 13.31 -5.98
CA ALA A 68 -9.42 13.01 -7.38
C ALA A 68 -9.14 11.51 -7.57
N MET A 69 -8.37 10.90 -6.68
CA MET A 69 -8.09 9.45 -6.68
C MET A 69 -9.35 8.64 -6.41
N ARG A 70 -10.17 9.04 -5.42
CA ARG A 70 -11.49 8.39 -5.17
C ARG A 70 -12.38 8.39 -6.41
N ARG A 71 -12.46 9.53 -7.13
CA ARG A 71 -13.24 9.60 -8.39
C ARG A 71 -12.69 8.66 -9.47
N MET A 72 -11.38 8.58 -9.61
CA MET A 72 -10.74 7.68 -10.59
C MET A 72 -11.01 6.22 -10.25
N ALA A 73 -10.82 5.83 -9.00
CA ALA A 73 -11.09 4.47 -8.50
C ALA A 73 -12.55 4.07 -8.67
N SER A 74 -13.50 4.95 -8.30
CA SER A 74 -14.93 4.72 -8.48
C SER A 74 -15.30 4.55 -9.95
N ALA A 75 -14.71 5.34 -10.85
CA ALA A 75 -14.93 5.20 -12.28
C ALA A 75 -14.37 3.88 -12.83
N LEU A 76 -13.20 3.45 -12.35
CA LEU A 76 -12.60 2.17 -12.71
C LEU A 76 -13.47 1.01 -12.22
N ALA A 77 -13.86 1.03 -10.94
CA ALA A 77 -14.70 0.00 -10.32
C ALA A 77 -16.02 -0.19 -11.09
N ARG A 78 -16.74 0.91 -11.37
CA ARG A 78 -17.98 0.86 -12.17
C ARG A 78 -17.76 0.24 -13.56
N ARG A 79 -16.70 0.66 -14.28
CA ARG A 79 -16.39 0.11 -15.62
C ARG A 79 -16.06 -1.38 -15.60
N ARG A 80 -15.59 -1.89 -14.46
CA ARG A 80 -15.18 -3.29 -14.27
C ARG A 80 -16.24 -4.14 -13.55
N GLY A 81 -17.35 -3.55 -13.15
CA GLY A 81 -18.39 -4.25 -12.39
C GLY A 81 -17.92 -4.70 -11.00
N ILE A 82 -16.97 -3.97 -10.41
CA ILE A 82 -16.42 -4.28 -9.08
C ILE A 82 -17.21 -3.48 -8.03
N ALA A 83 -17.85 -4.19 -7.11
CA ALA A 83 -18.46 -3.58 -5.94
C ALA A 83 -17.36 -3.24 -4.92
N VAL A 84 -17.23 -1.97 -4.56
CA VAL A 84 -16.28 -1.47 -3.56
C VAL A 84 -16.87 -0.29 -2.82
N ASP A 85 -16.77 -0.30 -1.49
CA ASP A 85 -17.11 0.82 -0.62
C ASP A 85 -15.88 1.71 -0.44
N ILE A 86 -15.88 2.91 -1.05
CA ILE A 86 -14.75 3.84 -1.02
C ILE A 86 -15.10 5.03 -0.13
N VAL A 87 -14.41 5.13 1.00
CA VAL A 87 -14.63 6.20 1.98
C VAL A 87 -13.47 7.20 2.01
N ASP A 88 -13.79 8.43 2.43
CA ASP A 88 -12.78 9.44 2.78
C ASP A 88 -12.12 9.06 4.09
N GLY A 89 -10.79 8.97 4.10
CA GLY A 89 -10.04 8.60 5.30
C GLY A 89 -8.55 8.45 5.02
N ILE A 90 -7.78 8.46 6.10
CA ILE A 90 -6.34 8.28 6.10
C ILE A 90 -5.96 6.98 6.82
N GLY A 91 -4.75 6.48 6.57
CA GLY A 91 -4.27 5.25 7.19
C GLY A 91 -4.12 5.36 8.71
N GLU A 92 -3.82 6.55 9.21
CA GLU A 92 -3.64 6.86 10.63
C GLU A 92 -4.97 6.92 11.43
N SER A 93 -6.12 6.93 10.74
CA SER A 93 -7.45 6.95 11.34
C SER A 93 -8.44 6.30 10.38
N ILE A 94 -8.55 4.99 10.46
CA ILE A 94 -9.37 4.16 9.57
C ILE A 94 -10.83 4.16 10.06
N PRO A 95 -11.82 4.69 9.28
CA PRO A 95 -13.19 4.86 9.73
C PRO A 95 -14.01 3.56 9.65
N PHE A 96 -13.45 2.47 10.11
CA PHE A 96 -14.09 1.16 10.21
C PHE A 96 -13.93 0.58 11.61
N PRO A 97 -14.90 -0.26 12.08
CA PRO A 97 -14.83 -0.90 13.40
C PRO A 97 -13.65 -1.86 13.54
N ASP A 98 -13.32 -2.20 14.77
CA ASP A 98 -12.34 -3.24 15.09
C ASP A 98 -12.73 -4.60 14.49
N ASN A 99 -11.75 -5.40 14.13
CA ASN A 99 -11.93 -6.78 13.65
C ASN A 99 -12.88 -6.92 12.44
N SER A 100 -12.96 -5.90 11.59
CA SER A 100 -13.88 -5.85 10.45
C SER A 100 -13.38 -6.55 9.19
N PHE A 101 -12.07 -6.78 9.07
CA PHE A 101 -11.47 -7.26 7.84
C PHE A 101 -10.61 -8.51 8.02
N ASP A 102 -10.69 -9.42 7.07
CA ASP A 102 -9.88 -10.65 7.05
C ASP A 102 -8.53 -10.41 6.34
N SER A 103 -8.48 -9.39 5.49
CA SER A 103 -7.24 -8.90 4.86
C SER A 103 -7.24 -7.38 4.80
N VAL A 104 -6.06 -6.77 5.03
CA VAL A 104 -5.80 -5.36 4.74
C VAL A 104 -4.67 -5.29 3.71
N HIS A 105 -4.86 -4.54 2.62
CA HIS A 105 -3.84 -4.34 1.59
C HIS A 105 -3.25 -2.94 1.66
N VAL A 106 -1.92 -2.87 1.61
CA VAL A 106 -1.14 -1.64 1.40
C VAL A 106 -0.31 -1.82 0.13
N GLY A 107 -0.55 -0.97 -0.86
CA GLY A 107 0.14 -1.03 -2.15
C GLY A 107 0.80 0.30 -2.50
N LEU A 108 2.06 0.49 -2.14
CA LEU A 108 2.83 1.73 -2.30
C LEU A 108 2.24 2.90 -1.49
N VAL A 109 1.90 2.65 -0.24
CA VAL A 109 1.22 3.57 0.68
C VAL A 109 2.04 3.87 1.91
N LEU A 110 2.61 2.85 2.58
CA LEU A 110 3.40 3.04 3.80
C LEU A 110 4.64 3.92 3.57
N CYS A 111 5.09 4.04 2.33
CA CYS A 111 6.15 4.99 1.96
C CYS A 111 5.68 6.45 1.96
N SER A 112 4.38 6.74 1.99
CA SER A 112 3.81 8.08 1.79
C SER A 112 2.95 8.59 2.96
N VAL A 113 2.53 7.73 3.89
CA VAL A 113 1.75 8.13 5.10
C VAL A 113 2.59 9.02 6.01
N ASP A 114 1.95 9.91 6.76
CA ASP A 114 2.65 10.82 7.69
C ASP A 114 3.21 10.05 8.90
N ASP A 115 2.41 9.12 9.46
CA ASP A 115 2.81 8.28 10.61
C ASP A 115 2.58 6.79 10.30
N VAL A 116 3.69 6.08 10.05
CA VAL A 116 3.67 4.63 9.76
C VAL A 116 3.22 3.83 10.97
N ALA A 117 3.63 4.24 12.19
CA ALA A 117 3.30 3.50 13.40
C ALA A 117 1.80 3.59 13.71
N ALA A 118 1.22 4.80 13.61
CA ALA A 118 -0.22 5.00 13.75
C ALA A 118 -1.01 4.24 12.66
N THR A 119 -0.56 4.28 11.40
CA THR A 119 -1.18 3.53 10.31
C THR A 119 -1.17 2.02 10.58
N LEU A 120 -0.06 1.47 11.02
CA LEU A 120 0.05 0.03 11.32
C LEU A 120 -0.77 -0.38 12.55
N ALA A 121 -0.89 0.51 13.56
CA ALA A 121 -1.76 0.30 14.71
C ALA A 121 -3.24 0.23 14.29
N GLU A 122 -3.70 1.14 13.43
CA GLU A 122 -5.05 1.13 12.87
C GLU A 122 -5.31 -0.10 12.00
N ILE A 123 -4.35 -0.48 11.14
CA ILE A 123 -4.42 -1.72 10.36
C ILE A 123 -4.59 -2.93 11.28
N ARG A 124 -3.81 -2.99 12.35
CA ARG A 124 -3.92 -4.07 13.33
C ARG A 124 -5.28 -4.07 14.05
N ARG A 125 -5.82 -2.90 14.38
CA ARG A 125 -7.12 -2.75 15.03
C ARG A 125 -8.26 -3.28 14.16
N VAL A 126 -8.26 -2.94 12.87
CA VAL A 126 -9.36 -3.34 11.96
C VAL A 126 -9.23 -4.77 11.44
N LEU A 127 -8.06 -5.41 11.57
CA LEU A 127 -7.86 -6.80 11.20
C LEU A 127 -8.56 -7.74 12.19
N ALA A 128 -9.35 -8.66 11.67
CA ALA A 128 -9.92 -9.75 12.45
C ALA A 128 -8.83 -10.70 13.01
N PRO A 129 -9.09 -11.44 14.09
CA PRO A 129 -8.18 -12.47 14.57
C PRO A 129 -7.80 -13.46 13.47
N GLY A 130 -6.49 -13.65 13.24
CA GLY A 130 -5.96 -14.48 12.16
C GLY A 130 -5.96 -13.80 10.78
N GLY A 131 -6.40 -12.55 10.69
CA GLY A 131 -6.32 -11.74 9.48
C GLY A 131 -4.88 -11.41 9.07
N ARG A 132 -4.70 -10.89 7.86
CA ARG A 132 -3.38 -10.64 7.29
C ARG A 132 -3.24 -9.26 6.67
N LEU A 133 -2.04 -8.69 6.82
CA LEU A 133 -1.59 -7.49 6.12
C LEU A 133 -0.89 -7.89 4.83
N VAL A 134 -1.49 -7.58 3.69
CA VAL A 134 -0.94 -7.82 2.34
C VAL A 134 -0.14 -6.61 1.90
N VAL A 135 1.10 -6.81 1.49
CA VAL A 135 2.09 -5.74 1.30
C VAL A 135 2.67 -5.76 -0.11
N LEU A 136 2.73 -4.59 -0.72
CA LEU A 136 3.60 -4.25 -1.85
C LEU A 136 4.13 -2.83 -1.63
N GLU A 137 5.40 -2.67 -1.23
CA GLU A 137 5.94 -1.37 -0.81
C GLU A 137 7.34 -1.11 -1.36
N HIS A 138 7.67 0.16 -1.53
CA HIS A 138 9.06 0.59 -1.66
C HIS A 138 9.73 0.48 -0.30
N VAL A 139 10.98 0.05 -0.30
CA VAL A 139 11.74 -0.04 0.94
C VAL A 139 13.17 0.46 0.74
N ARG A 140 13.80 0.83 1.83
CA ARG A 140 15.20 1.19 1.84
C ARG A 140 16.07 0.00 1.41
N GLY A 141 16.95 0.24 0.44
CA GLY A 141 17.94 -0.73 0.02
C GLY A 141 19.17 -0.79 0.93
N ASP A 142 19.99 -1.79 0.73
CA ASP A 142 21.26 -1.94 1.45
C ASP A 142 22.40 -1.14 0.78
N GLY A 143 23.46 -0.89 1.55
CA GLY A 143 24.72 -0.35 1.03
C GLY A 143 24.58 0.97 0.26
N ALA A 144 25.10 1.02 -0.96
CA ALA A 144 25.12 2.21 -1.79
C ALA A 144 23.71 2.68 -2.19
N MET A 145 22.77 1.75 -2.44
CA MET A 145 21.39 2.08 -2.77
C MET A 145 20.70 2.80 -1.62
N GLY A 146 20.83 2.29 -0.40
CA GLY A 146 20.24 2.95 0.78
C GLY A 146 20.81 4.36 1.00
N ARG A 147 22.14 4.53 0.85
CA ARG A 147 22.77 5.86 0.92
C ARG A 147 22.25 6.82 -0.16
N PHE A 148 22.07 6.33 -1.37
CA PHE A 148 21.46 7.11 -2.46
C PHE A 148 20.04 7.52 -2.13
N GLN A 149 19.21 6.58 -1.65
CA GLN A 149 17.83 6.87 -1.24
C GLN A 149 17.79 7.90 -0.10
N ASP A 150 18.68 7.79 0.89
CA ASP A 150 18.76 8.76 2.00
C ASP A 150 19.10 10.18 1.48
N LEU A 151 20.02 10.28 0.53
CA LEU A 151 20.43 11.55 -0.07
C LEU A 151 19.29 12.26 -0.81
N ILE A 152 18.49 11.49 -1.56
CA ILE A 152 17.44 12.05 -2.41
C ILE A 152 16.06 12.06 -1.75
N ALA A 153 15.90 11.52 -0.55
CA ALA A 153 14.59 11.33 0.09
C ALA A 153 13.74 12.60 0.12
N LYS A 154 14.33 13.75 0.52
CA LYS A 154 13.62 15.04 0.59
C LYS A 154 13.14 15.56 -0.77
N PRO A 155 14.00 15.73 -1.79
CA PRO A 155 13.55 16.16 -3.12
C PRO A 155 12.61 15.15 -3.77
N TRP A 156 12.82 13.85 -3.56
CA TRP A 156 11.93 12.83 -4.07
C TRP A 156 10.55 12.89 -3.43
N SER A 157 10.46 13.01 -2.10
CA SER A 157 9.20 13.13 -1.38
C SER A 157 8.36 14.33 -1.87
N TRP A 158 9.02 15.46 -2.16
CA TRP A 158 8.33 16.61 -2.75
C TRP A 158 7.77 16.31 -4.15
N LEU A 159 8.55 15.64 -5.00
CA LEU A 159 8.16 15.29 -6.38
C LEU A 159 7.08 14.19 -6.41
N ALA A 160 7.21 13.19 -5.55
CA ALA A 160 6.39 11.97 -5.52
C ALA A 160 5.32 11.99 -4.41
N SER A 161 4.80 13.18 -4.10
CA SER A 161 3.65 13.38 -3.20
C SER A 161 3.78 12.68 -1.84
N GLY A 162 4.91 12.91 -1.16
CA GLY A 162 5.16 12.36 0.17
C GLY A 162 5.89 11.03 0.20
N CYS A 163 6.13 10.39 -0.96
CA CYS A 163 6.84 9.09 -0.99
C CYS A 163 8.28 9.23 -0.46
N GLU A 164 8.59 8.50 0.60
CA GLU A 164 9.93 8.35 1.18
C GLU A 164 10.50 6.98 0.84
N PRO A 165 11.38 6.87 -0.16
CA PRO A 165 11.85 5.60 -0.69
C PRO A 165 12.82 4.88 0.26
N ASN A 166 13.28 5.56 1.30
CA ASN A 166 14.26 5.08 2.27
C ASN A 166 13.64 4.57 3.59
N ARG A 167 12.32 4.33 3.63
CA ARG A 167 11.67 3.79 4.84
C ARG A 167 12.06 2.34 5.09
N ARG A 168 12.30 2.01 6.37
CA ARG A 168 12.53 0.65 6.87
C ARG A 168 11.22 -0.04 7.19
N THR A 169 10.41 -0.28 6.17
CA THR A 169 9.04 -0.74 6.32
C THR A 169 8.92 -2.11 6.98
N VAL A 170 9.87 -3.03 6.74
CA VAL A 170 9.88 -4.35 7.40
C VAL A 170 10.03 -4.19 8.90
N ASP A 171 10.97 -3.34 9.34
CA ASP A 171 11.23 -3.10 10.78
C ASP A 171 9.99 -2.47 11.43
N ALA A 172 9.32 -1.54 10.74
CA ALA A 172 8.10 -0.91 11.23
C ALA A 172 6.94 -1.91 11.38
N ILE A 173 6.75 -2.81 10.38
CA ILE A 173 5.73 -3.86 10.43
C ILE A 173 6.01 -4.83 11.59
N ALA A 174 7.27 -5.24 11.79
CA ALA A 174 7.67 -6.09 12.93
C ALA A 174 7.43 -5.40 14.27
N ALA A 175 7.81 -4.12 14.41
CA ALA A 175 7.60 -3.31 15.61
C ALA A 175 6.12 -3.12 15.95
N ALA A 176 5.23 -3.11 14.94
CA ALA A 176 3.78 -3.06 15.14
C ALA A 176 3.17 -4.42 15.58
N GLY A 177 3.99 -5.46 15.79
CA GLY A 177 3.56 -6.77 16.28
C GLY A 177 3.04 -7.71 15.21
N PHE A 178 3.54 -7.58 13.97
CA PHE A 178 3.28 -8.53 12.91
C PHE A 178 4.45 -9.50 12.72
N ASP A 179 4.14 -10.76 12.43
CA ASP A 179 5.10 -11.74 11.92
C ASP A 179 5.41 -11.42 10.45
N THR A 180 6.67 -11.11 10.17
CA THR A 180 7.17 -10.73 8.85
C THR A 180 7.78 -11.88 8.06
N GLY A 181 7.75 -13.10 8.57
CA GLY A 181 8.42 -14.27 7.96
C GLY A 181 7.94 -14.62 6.56
N ARG A 182 6.78 -14.09 6.12
CA ARG A 182 6.25 -14.27 4.77
C ARG A 182 6.40 -13.03 3.88
N LEU A 183 7.11 -12.02 4.35
CA LEU A 183 7.52 -10.88 3.54
C LEU A 183 8.89 -11.16 2.92
N HIS A 184 9.06 -10.78 1.67
CA HIS A 184 10.32 -10.93 0.96
C HIS A 184 10.67 -9.68 0.15
N SER A 185 11.96 -9.38 0.11
CA SER A 185 12.48 -8.25 -0.66
C SER A 185 12.72 -8.63 -2.12
N ILE A 186 12.16 -7.87 -3.04
CA ILE A 186 12.40 -8.01 -4.48
C ILE A 186 13.49 -6.99 -4.86
N ARG A 187 14.72 -7.47 -4.97
CA ARG A 187 15.89 -6.60 -5.24
C ARG A 187 16.10 -6.31 -6.73
N ARG A 188 15.76 -7.27 -7.60
CA ARG A 188 15.90 -7.13 -9.05
C ARG A 188 14.55 -6.80 -9.67
N THR A 189 14.28 -5.53 -9.85
CA THR A 189 13.09 -5.05 -10.54
C THR A 189 13.51 -4.26 -11.78
N LEU A 190 12.58 -4.14 -12.73
CA LEU A 190 12.74 -3.21 -13.86
C LEU A 190 12.37 -1.77 -13.47
N VAL A 191 11.89 -1.58 -12.24
CA VAL A 191 11.56 -0.26 -11.71
C VAL A 191 12.86 0.51 -11.46
N PRO A 192 13.02 1.71 -12.01
CA PRO A 192 14.24 2.49 -11.81
C PRO A 192 14.39 2.98 -10.37
N PRO A 193 15.64 3.26 -9.94
CA PRO A 193 15.86 3.97 -8.68
C PRO A 193 15.09 5.31 -8.67
N PRO A 194 14.66 5.79 -7.49
CA PRO A 194 14.92 5.28 -6.14
C PRO A 194 13.88 4.28 -5.61
N CYS A 195 12.89 3.90 -6.42
CA CYS A 195 11.76 3.08 -6.01
C CYS A 195 12.08 1.58 -5.90
N THR A 196 13.33 1.22 -5.78
CA THR A 196 13.80 -0.17 -5.65
C THR A 196 14.77 -0.28 -4.47
N PRO A 197 14.76 -1.37 -3.68
CA PRO A 197 13.97 -2.59 -3.79
C PRO A 197 12.50 -2.45 -3.36
N HIS A 198 11.72 -3.52 -3.58
CA HIS A 198 10.35 -3.63 -3.10
C HIS A 198 10.23 -4.70 -2.04
N LEU A 199 9.27 -4.52 -1.15
CA LEU A 199 8.79 -5.52 -0.20
C LEU A 199 7.49 -6.09 -0.71
N GLN A 200 7.34 -7.43 -0.68
CA GLN A 200 6.12 -8.10 -1.13
C GLN A 200 5.81 -9.31 -0.26
N GLY A 201 4.53 -9.64 -0.11
CA GLY A 201 4.05 -10.79 0.62
C GLY A 201 2.90 -10.45 1.55
N PHE A 202 2.82 -11.14 2.68
CA PHE A 202 1.88 -10.81 3.72
C PHE A 202 2.49 -11.00 5.12
N ALA A 203 1.92 -10.31 6.09
CA ALA A 203 2.26 -10.45 7.50
C ALA A 203 1.00 -10.76 8.32
N THR A 204 1.13 -11.49 9.41
CA THR A 204 0.02 -11.82 10.31
C THR A 204 0.30 -11.25 11.71
N VAL A 205 -0.77 -10.92 12.45
CA VAL A 205 -0.61 -10.43 13.81
C VAL A 205 0.01 -11.56 14.68
N VAL A 206 1.11 -11.25 15.36
CA VAL A 206 1.70 -12.17 16.34
C VAL A 206 0.69 -12.40 17.45
N LYS A 207 0.33 -13.66 17.71
CA LYS A 207 -0.55 -13.99 18.85
C LYS A 207 0.17 -13.58 20.14
N ALA A 208 -0.48 -12.77 20.96
CA ALA A 208 0.03 -12.49 22.30
C ALA A 208 0.07 -13.81 23.07
N GLY A 209 1.28 -14.28 23.40
CA GLY A 209 1.63 -15.39 24.27
C GLY A 209 0.81 -16.68 24.09
N ALA A 210 1.42 -17.70 23.51
CA ALA A 210 1.21 -19.07 23.98
C ALA A 210 2.24 -19.35 25.05
#